data_ff51db22e3be27607619b8fb2ec0d158
#
_entry.id   ff51db22e3be27607619b8fb2ec0d158
#
_cell.length_a   1.000
_cell.length_b   1.000
_cell.length_c   1.000
_cell.angle_alpha   90.00
_cell.angle_beta   90.00
_cell.angle_gamma   90.00
#
_symmetry.space_group_name_H-M   'P 1'
#
loop_
_entity.id
_entity.type
_entity.pdbx_description
1 polymer ?
#
loop_
_entity_poly.entity_id
_entity_poly.type
_entity_poly.pdbx_seq_one_letter_code
_entity_poly.pdbx_strand_id
1 'polypeptide(L)'
;VIDAGWYKRGDSDWSSGHGDWIPSTELFPDGIAATAAAIRERGLIPGLWFEMETVGAQSTAFSLVDHMLQRDGLPVTCRQRRFWNLNDPAAVEFLTTHVIDLLERGGFGYLKVDYNETAGIGFDDPDSLGEGLRKQIEGQYRFFEKIRQRLPELVIENCSSGGHRLEPSMLARTAMSSFSDAHEIPEIPIVAANLHRLILPRQSQIWAVLHQSDTPKRLIYSLAATFLGRMCLSGEVEQLDPAQWQSVRQAMALYQKAAPVVKHGHSKVFGETGASWRHPTGWQAVR
;
A
#
# COMPACT_ATOMS: atom_id res chain seq x y z
N VAL A 1 -3.46 0.77 10.09
CA VAL A 1 -2.78 1.80 9.25
C VAL A 1 -3.63 3.05 9.25
N ILE A 2 -2.99 4.20 9.45
CA ILE A 2 -3.57 5.51 9.18
C ILE A 2 -3.36 5.74 7.69
N ASP A 3 -4.45 5.67 6.91
CA ASP A 3 -4.40 5.69 5.44
C ASP A 3 -4.32 7.11 4.87
N ALA A 4 -4.40 7.27 3.55
CA ALA A 4 -4.30 8.54 2.83
C ALA A 4 -5.17 9.65 3.44
N GLY A 5 -4.68 10.89 3.39
CA GLY A 5 -5.38 12.06 3.92
C GLY A 5 -4.94 12.53 5.31
N TRP A 6 -4.07 11.79 6.02
CA TRP A 6 -3.57 12.22 7.33
C TRP A 6 -2.80 13.57 7.31
N TYR A 7 -2.36 14.00 6.14
CA TYR A 7 -1.65 15.25 5.85
C TYR A 7 -2.56 16.37 5.34
N LYS A 8 -3.87 16.13 5.20
CA LYS A 8 -4.82 17.11 4.62
C LYS A 8 -4.86 18.41 5.40
N ARG A 9 -4.94 19.52 4.67
CA ARG A 9 -5.09 20.86 5.22
C ARG A 9 -6.27 21.54 4.55
N GLY A 10 -7.20 22.06 5.34
CA GLY A 10 -8.40 22.73 4.82
C GLY A 10 -9.14 21.87 3.79
N ASP A 11 -9.48 22.45 2.66
CA ASP A 11 -10.23 21.80 1.58
C ASP A 11 -9.37 20.92 0.65
N SER A 12 -8.09 20.66 0.97
CA SER A 12 -7.24 19.79 0.14
C SER A 12 -7.78 18.36 0.11
N ASP A 13 -7.74 17.74 -1.06
CA ASP A 13 -8.04 16.31 -1.17
C ASP A 13 -6.79 15.46 -0.90
N TRP A 14 -6.99 14.15 -0.72
CA TRP A 14 -5.88 13.24 -0.45
C TRP A 14 -4.94 13.08 -1.65
N SER A 15 -5.43 13.28 -2.87
CA SER A 15 -4.70 12.99 -4.10
C SER A 15 -3.83 14.14 -4.60
N SER A 16 -4.13 15.36 -4.17
CA SER A 16 -3.39 16.57 -4.54
C SER A 16 -2.69 17.25 -3.37
N GLY A 17 -3.07 16.94 -2.13
CA GLY A 17 -2.51 17.55 -0.91
C GLY A 17 -1.26 16.88 -0.36
N HIS A 18 -0.86 15.72 -0.88
CA HIS A 18 0.32 14.99 -0.42
C HIS A 18 1.64 15.56 -1.00
N GLY A 19 2.75 15.27 -0.35
CA GLY A 19 4.08 15.69 -0.80
C GLY A 19 4.89 16.36 0.30
N ASP A 20 4.29 17.27 1.07
CA ASP A 20 4.95 17.91 2.22
C ASP A 20 5.07 16.98 3.42
N TRP A 21 4.23 15.96 3.51
CA TRP A 21 4.21 14.92 4.56
C TRP A 21 4.17 15.49 5.98
N ILE A 22 3.39 16.56 6.16
CA ILE A 22 3.19 17.21 7.46
C ILE A 22 1.83 16.77 8.01
N PRO A 23 1.76 16.18 9.22
CA PRO A 23 0.49 15.76 9.81
C PRO A 23 -0.50 16.91 9.96
N SER A 24 -1.77 16.66 9.67
CA SER A 24 -2.85 17.61 9.84
C SER A 24 -3.08 17.88 11.34
N THR A 25 -3.00 19.12 11.74
CA THR A 25 -3.31 19.54 13.12
C THR A 25 -4.81 19.51 13.41
N GLU A 26 -5.66 19.55 12.39
CA GLU A 26 -7.11 19.41 12.51
C GLU A 26 -7.51 17.96 12.82
N LEU A 27 -6.89 17.00 12.13
CA LEU A 27 -7.16 15.58 12.35
C LEU A 27 -6.44 15.02 13.57
N PHE A 28 -5.30 15.57 13.91
CA PHE A 28 -4.44 15.13 15.01
C PHE A 28 -4.06 16.31 15.90
N PRO A 29 -5.02 16.85 16.71
CA PRO A 29 -4.76 18.02 17.55
C PRO A 29 -3.64 17.80 18.57
N ASP A 30 -3.46 16.56 19.07
CA ASP A 30 -2.39 16.18 19.98
C ASP A 30 -1.15 15.65 19.24
N GLY A 31 -1.12 15.74 17.91
CA GLY A 31 -0.09 15.24 17.03
C GLY A 31 -0.25 13.75 16.67
N ILE A 32 0.21 13.38 15.48
CA ILE A 32 0.08 12.00 14.96
C ILE A 32 0.85 10.97 15.81
N ALA A 33 1.92 11.39 16.49
CA ALA A 33 2.68 10.54 17.41
C ALA A 33 1.86 10.11 18.63
N ALA A 34 0.96 10.97 19.14
CA ALA A 34 0.05 10.62 20.22
C ALA A 34 -0.95 9.54 19.78
N THR A 35 -1.48 9.65 18.57
CA THR A 35 -2.34 8.61 17.97
C THR A 35 -1.58 7.29 17.81
N ALA A 36 -0.34 7.32 17.33
CA ALA A 36 0.50 6.13 17.22
C ALA A 36 0.78 5.50 18.60
N ALA A 37 1.01 6.31 19.63
CA ALA A 37 1.17 5.84 21.00
C ALA A 37 -0.08 5.13 21.51
N ALA A 38 -1.26 5.71 21.33
CA ALA A 38 -2.54 5.12 21.73
C ALA A 38 -2.84 3.79 21.01
N ILE A 39 -2.38 3.63 19.77
CA ILE A 39 -2.46 2.35 19.03
C ILE A 39 -1.54 1.30 19.70
N ARG A 40 -0.30 1.67 20.04
CA ARG A 40 0.66 0.77 20.70
C ARG A 40 0.18 0.33 22.09
N GLU A 41 -0.41 1.22 22.87
CA GLU A 41 -0.99 0.92 24.18
C GLU A 41 -2.06 -0.18 24.10
N ARG A 42 -2.70 -0.35 22.95
CA ARG A 42 -3.66 -1.43 22.66
C ARG A 42 -3.01 -2.71 22.13
N GLY A 43 -1.68 -2.80 22.15
CA GLY A 43 -0.93 -3.95 21.66
C GLY A 43 -0.87 -4.08 20.15
N LEU A 44 -1.15 -3.01 19.39
CA LEU A 44 -1.14 -2.98 17.94
C LEU A 44 0.09 -2.24 17.41
N ILE A 45 0.50 -2.56 16.20
CA ILE A 45 1.57 -1.87 15.48
C ILE A 45 0.96 -0.70 14.70
N PRO A 46 1.29 0.57 15.03
CA PRO A 46 0.80 1.70 14.26
C PRO A 46 1.45 1.73 12.89
N GLY A 47 0.64 1.95 11.86
CA GLY A 47 1.08 2.10 10.48
C GLY A 47 0.70 3.44 9.88
N LEU A 48 1.49 3.89 8.92
CA LEU A 48 1.26 5.14 8.20
C LEU A 48 1.38 4.91 6.69
N TRP A 49 0.47 5.51 5.94
CA TRP A 49 0.45 5.48 4.48
C TRP A 49 1.30 6.61 3.88
N PHE A 50 2.00 6.30 2.80
CA PHE A 50 2.69 7.29 1.98
C PHE A 50 2.60 6.95 0.48
N GLU A 51 2.52 7.96 -0.35
CA GLU A 51 2.83 7.91 -1.78
C GLU A 51 4.10 8.75 -2.01
N MET A 52 5.21 8.26 -1.47
CA MET A 52 6.43 9.04 -1.26
C MET A 52 7.15 9.46 -2.53
N GLU A 53 6.86 8.81 -3.65
CA GLU A 53 7.49 9.12 -4.95
C GLU A 53 6.82 10.27 -5.67
N THR A 54 5.62 10.65 -5.26
CA THR A 54 4.80 11.67 -5.93
C THR A 54 4.58 12.90 -5.04
N VAL A 55 4.26 14.01 -5.71
CA VAL A 55 4.03 15.31 -5.09
C VAL A 55 2.76 15.91 -5.68
N GLY A 56 1.78 16.15 -4.84
CA GLY A 56 0.48 16.73 -5.24
C GLY A 56 0.54 18.24 -5.46
N ALA A 57 -0.28 18.73 -6.37
CA ALA A 57 -0.30 20.13 -6.81
C ALA A 57 -0.62 21.15 -5.70
N GLN A 58 -1.23 20.72 -4.60
CA GLN A 58 -1.55 21.58 -3.45
C GLN A 58 -0.48 21.57 -2.37
N SER A 59 0.61 20.81 -2.53
CA SER A 59 1.75 20.82 -1.62
C SER A 59 2.73 21.95 -1.96
N THR A 60 3.48 22.43 -0.97
CA THR A 60 4.56 23.40 -1.20
C THR A 60 5.72 22.78 -1.97
N ALA A 61 5.96 21.49 -1.77
CA ALA A 61 6.98 20.71 -2.47
C ALA A 61 6.75 20.64 -4.00
N PHE A 62 5.53 20.86 -4.49
CA PHE A 62 5.22 20.86 -5.92
C PHE A 62 6.01 21.92 -6.71
N SER A 63 6.44 22.99 -6.06
CA SER A 63 7.25 24.05 -6.66
C SER A 63 8.74 23.71 -6.80
N LEU A 64 9.23 22.63 -6.18
CA LEU A 64 10.63 22.21 -6.18
C LEU A 64 11.01 21.51 -7.50
N VAL A 65 10.75 22.16 -8.62
CA VAL A 65 10.81 21.56 -9.98
C VAL A 65 12.19 21.02 -10.36
N ASP A 66 13.26 21.62 -9.87
CA ASP A 66 14.64 21.21 -10.16
C ASP A 66 14.98 19.83 -9.57
N HIS A 67 14.19 19.37 -8.59
CA HIS A 67 14.37 18.09 -7.91
C HIS A 67 13.37 17.01 -8.40
N MET A 68 12.58 17.34 -9.42
CA MET A 68 11.58 16.44 -10.02
C MET A 68 12.13 15.76 -11.26
N LEU A 69 11.53 14.63 -11.63
CA LEU A 69 11.78 14.01 -12.92
C LEU A 69 11.43 14.96 -14.05
N GLN A 70 12.33 15.05 -15.04
CA GLN A 70 12.18 15.92 -16.20
C GLN A 70 11.98 15.07 -17.47
N ARG A 71 11.27 15.65 -18.43
CA ARG A 71 11.22 15.18 -19.81
C ARG A 71 11.20 16.39 -20.75
N ASP A 72 12.12 16.43 -21.69
CA ASP A 72 12.33 17.57 -22.59
C ASP A 72 12.55 18.89 -21.81
N GLY A 73 13.25 18.81 -20.67
CA GLY A 73 13.53 19.94 -19.80
C GLY A 73 12.32 20.46 -18.99
N LEU A 74 11.22 19.73 -18.97
CA LEU A 74 10.00 20.10 -18.22
C LEU A 74 9.68 19.05 -17.15
N PRO A 75 9.17 19.46 -15.96
CA PRO A 75 8.78 18.51 -14.93
C PRO A 75 7.68 17.56 -15.41
N VAL A 76 7.92 16.27 -15.27
CA VAL A 76 6.92 15.26 -15.61
C VAL A 76 5.72 15.45 -14.70
N THR A 77 4.59 15.80 -15.30
CA THR A 77 3.34 16.05 -14.60
C THR A 77 2.26 15.13 -15.15
N CYS A 78 1.66 14.32 -14.28
CA CYS A 78 0.52 13.48 -14.58
C CYS A 78 -0.67 13.93 -13.73
N ARG A 79 -1.73 14.42 -14.39
CA ARG A 79 -2.87 15.07 -13.70
C ARG A 79 -2.40 16.18 -12.75
N GLN A 80 -2.57 15.99 -11.44
CA GLN A 80 -2.18 16.95 -10.40
C GLN A 80 -0.95 16.50 -9.61
N ARG A 81 -0.07 15.67 -10.20
CA ARG A 81 1.09 15.09 -9.51
C ARG A 81 2.35 15.25 -10.32
N ARG A 82 3.44 15.51 -9.63
CA ARG A 82 4.84 15.43 -10.09
C ARG A 82 5.53 14.28 -9.40
N PHE A 83 6.76 13.97 -9.85
CA PHE A 83 7.49 12.81 -9.38
C PHE A 83 8.89 13.23 -8.95
N TRP A 84 9.30 12.83 -7.75
CA TRP A 84 10.66 13.06 -7.27
C TRP A 84 11.69 12.34 -8.13
N ASN A 85 12.80 13.03 -8.44
CA ASN A 85 13.98 12.38 -9.01
C ASN A 85 14.76 11.70 -7.88
N LEU A 86 14.60 10.39 -7.71
CA LEU A 86 15.26 9.62 -6.64
C LEU A 86 16.76 9.38 -6.89
N ASN A 87 17.33 9.96 -7.95
CA ASN A 87 18.76 10.08 -8.16
C ASN A 87 19.33 11.44 -7.70
N ASP A 88 18.46 12.39 -7.37
CA ASP A 88 18.83 13.68 -6.81
C ASP A 88 19.03 13.56 -5.29
N PRO A 89 20.23 13.88 -4.77
CA PRO A 89 20.48 13.85 -3.33
C PRO A 89 19.55 14.76 -2.52
N ALA A 90 19.13 15.91 -3.05
CA ALA A 90 18.23 16.82 -2.34
C ALA A 90 16.81 16.25 -2.22
N ALA A 91 16.29 15.59 -3.27
CA ALA A 91 15.03 14.87 -3.21
C ALA A 91 15.07 13.73 -2.19
N VAL A 92 16.17 12.95 -2.19
CA VAL A 92 16.37 11.85 -1.23
C VAL A 92 16.47 12.37 0.20
N GLU A 93 17.13 13.51 0.43
CA GLU A 93 17.25 14.11 1.77
C GLU A 93 15.90 14.66 2.25
N PHE A 94 15.15 15.33 1.36
CA PHE A 94 13.80 15.76 1.66
C PHE A 94 12.93 14.58 2.13
N LEU A 95 12.90 13.50 1.36
CA LEU A 95 12.13 12.30 1.71
C LEU A 95 12.68 11.61 2.96
N THR A 96 13.98 11.65 3.21
CA THR A 96 14.55 11.12 4.46
C THR A 96 13.97 11.85 5.67
N THR A 97 13.96 13.16 5.64
CA THR A 97 13.46 14.01 6.73
C THR A 97 11.94 13.87 6.92
N HIS A 98 11.18 13.85 5.80
CA HIS A 98 9.72 13.92 5.86
C HIS A 98 9.03 12.56 5.93
N VAL A 99 9.72 11.48 5.56
CA VAL A 99 9.19 10.12 5.62
C VAL A 99 9.87 9.30 6.70
N ILE A 100 11.20 9.08 6.58
CA ILE A 100 11.92 8.18 7.48
C ILE A 100 11.95 8.72 8.90
N ASP A 101 12.34 9.98 9.07
CA ASP A 101 12.41 10.61 10.39
C ASP A 101 11.02 10.79 11.04
N LEU A 102 9.97 10.98 10.22
CA LEU A 102 8.60 11.02 10.73
C LEU A 102 8.16 9.65 11.27
N LEU A 103 8.42 8.57 10.54
CA LEU A 103 8.14 7.21 10.98
C LEU A 103 8.88 6.88 12.28
N GLU A 104 10.16 7.23 12.34
CA GLU A 104 11.03 6.98 13.51
C GLU A 104 10.54 7.76 14.74
N ARG A 105 10.39 9.09 14.63
CA ARG A 105 9.92 9.97 15.73
C ARG A 105 8.50 9.64 16.17
N GLY A 106 7.62 9.26 15.23
CA GLY A 106 6.25 8.85 15.53
C GLY A 106 6.14 7.45 16.14
N GLY A 107 7.22 6.65 16.07
CA GLY A 107 7.24 5.28 16.54
C GLY A 107 6.33 4.37 15.72
N PHE A 108 6.25 4.58 14.42
CA PHE A 108 5.51 3.72 13.50
C PHE A 108 6.32 2.45 13.22
N GLY A 109 5.65 1.30 13.29
CA GLY A 109 6.24 -0.01 12.96
C GLY A 109 5.73 -0.59 11.65
N TYR A 110 4.87 0.14 10.93
CA TYR A 110 4.31 -0.29 9.66
C TYR A 110 4.24 0.88 8.68
N LEU A 111 4.63 0.64 7.43
CA LEU A 111 4.59 1.59 6.34
C LEU A 111 3.79 0.99 5.17
N LYS A 112 2.71 1.64 4.76
CA LYS A 112 2.01 1.34 3.51
C LYS A 112 2.51 2.30 2.44
N VAL A 113 3.13 1.77 1.39
CA VAL A 113 3.64 2.54 0.25
C VAL A 113 2.70 2.40 -0.92
N ASP A 114 2.21 3.52 -1.41
CA ASP A 114 1.34 3.58 -2.58
C ASP A 114 2.02 4.24 -3.78
N TYR A 115 1.42 4.07 -4.97
CA TYR A 115 1.85 4.69 -6.23
C TYR A 115 0.68 4.66 -7.22
N ASN A 116 -0.07 5.76 -7.30
CA ASN A 116 -1.36 5.80 -7.99
C ASN A 116 -1.31 6.48 -9.36
N GLU A 117 -0.19 7.09 -9.73
CA GLU A 117 -0.01 7.71 -11.04
C GLU A 117 1.26 7.20 -11.72
N THR A 118 1.23 7.11 -13.03
CA THR A 118 2.36 6.62 -13.82
C THR A 118 3.18 7.78 -14.36
N ALA A 119 4.45 7.83 -14.02
CA ALA A 119 5.39 8.84 -14.51
C ALA A 119 5.71 8.71 -16.01
N GLY A 120 5.36 7.59 -16.65
CA GLY A 120 5.56 7.33 -18.07
C GLY A 120 6.80 6.48 -18.37
N ILE A 121 7.21 6.49 -19.64
CA ILE A 121 8.14 5.52 -20.21
C ILE A 121 9.59 6.01 -20.32
N GLY A 122 9.95 7.15 -19.72
CA GLY A 122 11.32 7.64 -19.74
C GLY A 122 11.46 9.06 -19.25
N PHE A 123 12.67 9.42 -18.84
CA PHE A 123 13.05 10.72 -18.27
C PHE A 123 14.34 11.20 -18.90
N ASP A 124 14.59 12.51 -18.84
CA ASP A 124 15.81 13.10 -19.35
C ASP A 124 17.04 12.47 -18.69
N ASP A 125 17.93 11.98 -19.54
CA ASP A 125 19.21 11.40 -19.18
C ASP A 125 20.15 11.54 -20.37
N PRO A 126 21.48 11.78 -20.15
CA PRO A 126 22.43 11.92 -21.24
C PRO A 126 22.48 10.75 -22.22
N ASP A 127 22.21 9.55 -21.75
CA ASP A 127 22.30 8.33 -22.57
C ASP A 127 20.99 8.08 -23.34
N SER A 128 19.85 8.08 -22.64
CA SER A 128 18.53 7.92 -23.26
C SER A 128 17.40 8.11 -22.24
N LEU A 129 16.18 8.35 -22.70
CA LEU A 129 14.99 8.38 -21.85
C LEU A 129 14.77 7.06 -21.09
N GLY A 130 15.09 5.93 -21.73
CA GLY A 130 15.00 4.61 -21.10
C GLY A 130 16.01 4.41 -19.99
N GLU A 131 17.21 4.97 -20.13
CA GLU A 131 18.23 4.98 -19.09
C GLU A 131 17.80 5.85 -17.90
N GLY A 132 17.17 6.98 -18.13
CA GLY A 132 16.57 7.80 -17.07
C GLY A 132 15.52 7.04 -16.28
N LEU A 133 14.65 6.26 -16.95
CA LEU A 133 13.69 5.39 -16.27
C LEU A 133 14.38 4.30 -15.44
N ARG A 134 15.38 3.63 -16.00
CA ARG A 134 16.14 2.58 -15.30
C ARG A 134 16.79 3.13 -14.03
N LYS A 135 17.46 4.28 -14.12
CA LYS A 135 18.10 4.97 -12.98
C LYS A 135 17.06 5.35 -11.92
N GLN A 136 15.87 5.80 -12.32
CA GLN A 136 14.79 6.14 -11.39
C GLN A 136 14.31 4.91 -10.61
N ILE A 137 14.13 3.78 -11.28
CA ILE A 137 13.75 2.51 -10.62
C ILE A 137 14.83 2.06 -9.63
N GLU A 138 16.10 2.19 -10.00
CA GLU A 138 17.21 1.89 -9.08
C GLU A 138 17.25 2.88 -7.90
N GLY A 139 16.97 4.17 -8.15
CA GLY A 139 16.84 5.18 -7.11
C GLY A 139 15.76 4.82 -6.09
N GLN A 140 14.60 4.37 -6.59
CA GLN A 140 13.53 3.86 -5.75
C GLN A 140 13.99 2.67 -4.89
N TYR A 141 14.65 1.68 -5.48
CA TYR A 141 15.17 0.54 -4.72
C TYR A 141 16.16 0.95 -3.63
N ARG A 142 17.08 1.87 -3.94
CA ARG A 142 18.01 2.43 -2.94
C ARG A 142 17.27 3.15 -1.81
N PHE A 143 16.17 3.85 -2.11
CA PHE A 143 15.39 4.52 -1.07
C PHE A 143 14.69 3.52 -0.14
N PHE A 144 14.11 2.43 -0.67
CA PHE A 144 13.58 1.33 0.16
C PHE A 144 14.68 0.69 1.02
N GLU A 145 15.87 0.49 0.48
CA GLU A 145 17.01 -0.03 1.23
C GLU A 145 17.45 0.93 2.35
N LYS A 146 17.43 2.24 2.09
CA LYS A 146 17.69 3.26 3.12
C LYS A 146 16.65 3.22 4.25
N ILE A 147 15.36 3.07 3.93
CA ILE A 147 14.30 2.87 4.93
C ILE A 147 14.61 1.65 5.81
N ARG A 148 14.92 0.51 5.20
CA ARG A 148 15.21 -0.73 5.93
C ARG A 148 16.50 -0.67 6.77
N GLN A 149 17.49 0.07 6.33
CA GLN A 149 18.73 0.29 7.11
C GLN A 149 18.46 1.12 8.37
N ARG A 150 17.63 2.17 8.26
CA ARG A 150 17.27 3.03 9.39
C ARG A 150 16.26 2.39 10.34
N LEU A 151 15.32 1.64 9.78
CA LEU A 151 14.18 1.04 10.47
C LEU A 151 14.07 -0.46 10.14
N PRO A 152 15.00 -1.31 10.63
CA PRO A 152 15.10 -2.71 10.21
C PRO A 152 13.87 -3.55 10.57
N GLU A 153 13.16 -3.18 11.63
CA GLU A 153 11.94 -3.88 12.09
C GLU A 153 10.65 -3.37 11.43
N LEU A 154 10.75 -2.34 10.57
CA LEU A 154 9.59 -1.75 9.90
C LEU A 154 8.97 -2.75 8.93
N VAL A 155 7.70 -3.02 9.09
CA VAL A 155 6.93 -3.80 8.13
C VAL A 155 6.54 -2.90 6.96
N ILE A 156 6.96 -3.24 5.74
CA ILE A 156 6.64 -2.47 4.53
C ILE A 156 5.61 -3.23 3.70
N GLU A 157 4.46 -2.61 3.50
CA GLU A 157 3.43 -3.03 2.55
C GLU A 157 3.59 -2.26 1.25
N ASN A 158 3.67 -2.96 0.13
CA ASN A 158 3.60 -2.38 -1.20
C ASN A 158 2.15 -2.41 -1.69
N CYS A 159 1.50 -1.26 -1.75
CA CYS A 159 0.16 -1.12 -2.35
C CYS A 159 0.29 -0.89 -3.87
N SER A 160 0.90 0.22 -4.26
CA SER A 160 1.08 0.62 -5.66
C SER A 160 -0.22 0.47 -6.45
N SER A 161 -1.25 1.23 -6.02
CA SER A 161 -2.59 1.21 -6.61
C SER A 161 -3.25 -0.18 -6.62
N GLY A 162 -2.92 -1.01 -5.62
CA GLY A 162 -3.44 -2.36 -5.50
C GLY A 162 -2.91 -3.32 -6.57
N GLY A 163 -1.58 -3.44 -6.68
CA GLY A 163 -0.95 -4.51 -7.42
C GLY A 163 -0.17 -4.13 -8.68
N HIS A 164 0.18 -2.88 -8.88
CA HIS A 164 0.99 -2.46 -10.04
C HIS A 164 2.45 -2.93 -9.98
N ARG A 165 2.97 -3.27 -8.79
CA ARG A 165 4.38 -3.63 -8.56
C ARG A 165 4.48 -4.97 -7.82
N LEU A 166 4.09 -6.05 -8.48
CA LEU A 166 4.14 -7.42 -7.94
C LEU A 166 5.35 -8.21 -8.46
N GLU A 167 6.28 -7.55 -9.12
CA GLU A 167 7.49 -8.20 -9.63
C GLU A 167 8.46 -8.61 -8.49
N PRO A 168 9.32 -9.61 -8.71
CA PRO A 168 10.20 -10.16 -7.67
C PRO A 168 11.13 -9.14 -7.01
N SER A 169 11.58 -8.12 -7.76
CA SER A 169 12.46 -7.08 -7.23
C SER A 169 11.79 -6.24 -6.15
N MET A 170 10.50 -5.89 -6.29
CA MET A 170 9.74 -5.20 -5.28
C MET A 170 9.36 -6.13 -4.12
N LEU A 171 8.93 -7.35 -4.42
CA LEU A 171 8.58 -8.35 -3.40
C LEU A 171 9.77 -8.71 -2.49
N ALA A 172 11.01 -8.66 -3.01
CA ALA A 172 12.21 -8.87 -2.20
C ALA A 172 12.49 -7.73 -1.21
N ARG A 173 11.93 -6.55 -1.43
CA ARG A 173 12.13 -5.33 -0.62
C ARG A 173 11.01 -5.06 0.36
N THR A 174 9.87 -5.73 0.20
CA THR A 174 8.65 -5.50 0.99
C THR A 174 8.22 -6.76 1.72
N ALA A 175 7.49 -6.60 2.81
CA ALA A 175 7.00 -7.73 3.60
C ALA A 175 5.77 -8.38 2.95
N MET A 176 4.96 -7.58 2.28
CA MET A 176 3.73 -7.98 1.62
C MET A 176 3.30 -6.96 0.59
N SER A 177 2.35 -7.35 -0.26
CA SER A 177 1.69 -6.46 -1.21
C SER A 177 0.17 -6.59 -1.12
N SER A 178 -0.52 -5.46 -1.12
CA SER A 178 -1.91 -5.41 -1.54
C SER A 178 -1.95 -5.66 -3.05
N PHE A 179 -2.81 -6.56 -3.49
CA PHE A 179 -2.88 -6.91 -4.92
C PHE A 179 -4.05 -6.24 -5.65
N SER A 180 -4.93 -5.57 -4.94
CA SER A 180 -6.10 -4.91 -5.50
C SER A 180 -6.67 -3.87 -4.54
N ASP A 181 -7.03 -2.70 -5.07
CA ASP A 181 -7.88 -1.70 -4.40
C ASP A 181 -9.37 -1.93 -4.69
N ALA A 182 -9.73 -3.08 -5.28
CA ALA A 182 -11.12 -3.40 -5.56
C ALA A 182 -11.90 -3.58 -4.25
N HIS A 183 -13.06 -2.94 -4.21
CA HIS A 183 -14.05 -3.12 -3.15
C HIS A 183 -15.14 -4.10 -3.58
N GLU A 184 -15.09 -4.55 -4.83
CA GLU A 184 -16.00 -5.53 -5.41
C GLU A 184 -15.59 -6.94 -4.99
N ILE A 185 -16.48 -7.57 -4.27
CA ILE A 185 -16.22 -8.84 -3.60
C ILE A 185 -16.00 -10.03 -4.55
N PRO A 186 -16.74 -10.21 -5.66
CA PRO A 186 -16.58 -11.40 -6.50
C PRO A 186 -15.17 -11.53 -7.09
N GLU A 187 -14.48 -10.42 -7.29
CA GLU A 187 -13.21 -10.35 -7.97
C GLU A 187 -12.03 -10.73 -7.08
N ILE A 188 -12.09 -10.33 -5.81
CA ILE A 188 -10.98 -10.48 -4.86
C ILE A 188 -10.51 -11.95 -4.76
N PRO A 189 -11.36 -12.95 -4.48
CA PRO A 189 -10.89 -14.33 -4.36
C PRO A 189 -10.42 -14.93 -5.70
N ILE A 190 -10.95 -14.47 -6.85
CA ILE A 190 -10.51 -14.92 -8.17
C ILE A 190 -9.07 -14.47 -8.43
N VAL A 191 -8.80 -13.20 -8.19
CA VAL A 191 -7.44 -12.63 -8.33
C VAL A 191 -6.50 -13.28 -7.31
N ALA A 192 -6.90 -13.39 -6.05
CA ALA A 192 -6.11 -14.00 -4.98
C ALA A 192 -5.70 -15.44 -5.29
N ALA A 193 -6.64 -16.27 -5.75
CA ALA A 193 -6.37 -17.66 -6.12
C ALA A 193 -5.37 -17.77 -7.29
N ASN A 194 -5.47 -16.89 -8.29
CA ASN A 194 -4.54 -16.87 -9.42
C ASN A 194 -3.15 -16.41 -8.99
N LEU A 195 -3.04 -15.45 -8.08
CA LEU A 195 -1.76 -14.92 -7.60
C LEU A 195 -0.90 -15.95 -6.87
N HIS A 196 -1.46 -17.03 -6.34
CA HIS A 196 -0.69 -18.15 -5.80
C HIS A 196 0.29 -18.79 -6.80
N ARG A 197 0.16 -18.50 -8.10
CA ARG A 197 1.09 -18.93 -9.15
C ARG A 197 2.32 -18.04 -9.26
N LEU A 198 2.26 -16.82 -8.71
CA LEU A 198 3.25 -15.75 -8.89
C LEU A 198 3.89 -15.29 -7.60
N ILE A 199 3.10 -15.14 -6.54
CA ILE A 199 3.54 -14.61 -5.24
C ILE A 199 3.20 -15.58 -4.12
N LEU A 200 4.01 -15.51 -3.06
CA LEU A 200 3.79 -16.37 -1.90
C LEU A 200 2.57 -15.90 -1.11
N PRO A 201 1.73 -16.81 -0.61
CA PRO A 201 0.55 -16.44 0.18
C PRO A 201 0.87 -15.50 1.35
N ARG A 202 2.00 -15.68 2.01
CA ARG A 202 2.46 -14.80 3.10
C ARG A 202 2.79 -13.37 2.68
N GLN A 203 2.96 -13.11 1.38
CA GLN A 203 3.19 -11.79 0.79
C GLN A 203 1.95 -11.22 0.09
N SER A 204 0.86 -11.97 0.01
CA SER A 204 -0.39 -11.54 -0.60
C SER A 204 -1.36 -11.07 0.47
N GLN A 205 -1.56 -9.75 0.60
CA GLN A 205 -2.54 -9.18 1.51
C GLN A 205 -3.91 -9.14 0.83
N ILE A 206 -4.92 -9.69 1.48
CA ILE A 206 -6.27 -9.83 0.93
C ILE A 206 -7.25 -9.07 1.81
N TRP A 207 -7.95 -8.13 1.21
CA TRP A 207 -8.91 -7.29 1.90
C TRP A 207 -10.27 -7.97 2.02
N ALA A 208 -10.76 -8.10 3.26
CA ALA A 208 -12.17 -8.26 3.52
C ALA A 208 -12.76 -6.85 3.68
N VAL A 209 -13.38 -6.34 2.62
CA VAL A 209 -14.07 -5.05 2.64
C VAL A 209 -15.47 -5.27 3.19
N LEU A 210 -15.71 -4.75 4.41
CA LEU A 210 -16.91 -5.03 5.20
C LEU A 210 -17.73 -3.76 5.41
N HIS A 211 -19.07 -3.89 5.29
CA HIS A 211 -20.02 -2.81 5.51
C HIS A 211 -21.16 -3.27 6.41
N GLN A 212 -21.75 -2.34 7.16
CA GLN A 212 -22.93 -2.61 7.97
C GLN A 212 -24.08 -3.16 7.14
N SER A 213 -24.21 -2.73 5.88
CA SER A 213 -25.22 -3.18 4.94
C SER A 213 -25.00 -4.60 4.38
N ASP A 214 -23.87 -5.23 4.69
CA ASP A 214 -23.57 -6.56 4.16
C ASP A 214 -24.51 -7.62 4.70
N THR A 215 -25.02 -8.45 3.80
CA THR A 215 -25.75 -9.67 4.21
C THR A 215 -24.78 -10.64 4.89
N PRO A 216 -25.26 -11.54 5.76
CA PRO A 216 -24.41 -12.55 6.39
C PRO A 216 -23.60 -13.37 5.38
N LYS A 217 -24.18 -13.71 4.24
CA LYS A 217 -23.51 -14.45 3.17
C LYS A 217 -22.36 -13.66 2.57
N ARG A 218 -22.56 -12.36 2.30
CA ARG A 218 -21.55 -11.47 1.74
C ARG A 218 -20.41 -11.29 2.73
N LEU A 219 -20.71 -11.04 4.01
CA LEU A 219 -19.73 -10.89 5.07
C LEU A 219 -18.83 -12.15 5.18
N ILE A 220 -19.43 -13.34 5.24
CA ILE A 220 -18.69 -14.60 5.31
C ILE A 220 -17.85 -14.84 4.06
N TYR A 221 -18.35 -14.51 2.88
CA TYR A 221 -17.60 -14.63 1.63
C TYR A 221 -16.35 -13.76 1.62
N SER A 222 -16.47 -12.49 2.05
CA SER A 222 -15.33 -11.58 2.16
C SER A 222 -14.30 -12.08 3.16
N LEU A 223 -14.72 -12.51 4.33
CA LEU A 223 -13.84 -13.08 5.34
C LEU A 223 -13.15 -14.36 4.86
N ALA A 224 -13.87 -15.25 4.18
CA ALA A 224 -13.33 -16.51 3.66
C ALA A 224 -12.25 -16.26 2.59
N ALA A 225 -12.42 -15.24 1.74
CA ALA A 225 -11.43 -14.88 0.73
C ALA A 225 -10.03 -14.60 1.32
N THR A 226 -9.97 -14.05 2.53
CA THR A 226 -8.70 -13.71 3.20
C THR A 226 -7.85 -14.92 3.56
N PHE A 227 -8.43 -16.12 3.61
CA PHE A 227 -7.67 -17.36 3.86
C PHE A 227 -6.78 -17.78 2.68
N LEU A 228 -6.92 -17.12 1.53
CA LEU A 228 -6.01 -17.29 0.41
C LEU A 228 -4.66 -16.55 0.59
N GLY A 229 -4.49 -15.76 1.65
CA GLY A 229 -3.26 -15.03 1.92
C GLY A 229 -3.27 -14.40 3.31
N ARG A 230 -2.80 -13.16 3.42
CA ARG A 230 -2.80 -12.40 4.68
C ARG A 230 -4.14 -11.68 4.86
N MET A 231 -4.82 -11.99 5.95
CA MET A 231 -6.08 -11.33 6.29
C MET A 231 -5.87 -9.83 6.55
N CYS A 232 -6.65 -9.01 5.86
CA CYS A 232 -6.77 -7.58 6.13
C CYS A 232 -8.25 -7.23 6.23
N LEU A 233 -8.64 -6.57 7.31
CA LEU A 233 -9.98 -6.00 7.45
C LEU A 233 -9.96 -4.58 6.91
N SER A 234 -10.94 -4.26 6.07
CA SER A 234 -11.11 -2.96 5.42
C SER A 234 -12.60 -2.59 5.37
N GLY A 235 -12.93 -1.44 4.81
CA GLY A 235 -14.28 -0.92 4.78
C GLY A 235 -14.66 -0.19 6.06
N GLU A 236 -15.93 -0.20 6.42
CA GLU A 236 -16.52 0.54 7.54
C GLU A 236 -16.66 -0.37 8.78
N VAL A 237 -15.55 -0.98 9.18
CA VAL A 237 -15.56 -2.00 10.27
C VAL A 237 -16.07 -1.45 11.60
N GLU A 238 -15.93 -0.16 11.85
CA GLU A 238 -16.41 0.52 13.07
C GLU A 238 -17.95 0.61 13.11
N GLN A 239 -18.63 0.47 11.97
CA GLN A 239 -20.09 0.54 11.85
C GLN A 239 -20.76 -0.84 11.94
N LEU A 240 -19.99 -1.92 11.99
CA LEU A 240 -20.53 -3.28 12.03
C LEU A 240 -21.37 -3.51 13.31
N ASP A 241 -22.50 -4.20 13.15
CA ASP A 241 -23.33 -4.57 14.27
C ASP A 241 -22.70 -5.70 15.13
N PRO A 242 -23.24 -5.99 16.33
CA PRO A 242 -22.69 -7.02 17.20
C PRO A 242 -22.64 -8.43 16.59
N ALA A 243 -23.59 -8.81 15.73
CA ALA A 243 -23.65 -10.13 15.09
C ALA A 243 -22.58 -10.22 13.98
N GLN A 244 -22.42 -9.16 13.20
CA GLN A 244 -21.35 -9.04 12.22
C GLN A 244 -19.98 -9.11 12.89
N TRP A 245 -19.77 -8.36 13.98
CA TRP A 245 -18.54 -8.44 14.78
C TRP A 245 -18.28 -9.82 15.37
N GLN A 246 -19.32 -10.56 15.74
CA GLN A 246 -19.16 -11.95 16.18
C GLN A 246 -18.58 -12.81 15.06
N SER A 247 -19.10 -12.66 13.84
CA SER A 247 -18.59 -13.37 12.66
C SER A 247 -17.14 -13.01 12.36
N VAL A 248 -16.78 -11.73 12.42
CA VAL A 248 -15.40 -11.26 12.26
C VAL A 248 -14.47 -11.88 13.29
N ARG A 249 -14.84 -11.87 14.58
CA ARG A 249 -14.02 -12.49 15.64
C ARG A 249 -13.83 -13.99 15.45
N GLN A 250 -14.88 -14.71 15.02
CA GLN A 250 -14.79 -16.14 14.69
C GLN A 250 -13.82 -16.38 13.51
N ALA A 251 -13.92 -15.57 12.45
CA ALA A 251 -13.03 -15.66 11.29
C ALA A 251 -11.57 -15.37 11.70
N MET A 252 -11.32 -14.34 12.51
CA MET A 252 -9.99 -14.02 13.03
C MET A 252 -9.40 -15.18 13.86
N ALA A 253 -10.21 -15.75 14.76
CA ALA A 253 -9.77 -16.89 15.60
C ALA A 253 -9.43 -18.12 14.74
N LEU A 254 -10.20 -18.38 13.67
CA LEU A 254 -9.91 -19.44 12.72
C LEU A 254 -8.68 -19.13 11.91
N TYR A 255 -8.55 -17.88 11.42
CA TYR A 255 -7.39 -17.43 10.65
C TYR A 255 -6.10 -17.55 11.46
N GLN A 256 -6.09 -17.22 12.76
CA GLN A 256 -4.92 -17.42 13.64
C GLN A 256 -4.41 -18.87 13.63
N LYS A 257 -5.31 -19.84 13.53
CA LYS A 257 -4.93 -21.27 13.40
C LYS A 257 -4.39 -21.60 12.02
N ALA A 258 -4.88 -20.94 10.97
CA ALA A 258 -4.45 -21.13 9.58
C ALA A 258 -3.17 -20.35 9.24
N ALA A 259 -2.87 -19.26 9.95
CA ALA A 259 -1.75 -18.37 9.66
C ALA A 259 -0.37 -19.06 9.54
N PRO A 260 -0.01 -20.07 10.37
CA PRO A 260 1.23 -20.83 10.17
C PRO A 260 1.29 -21.54 8.81
N VAL A 261 0.15 -22.04 8.30
CA VAL A 261 0.07 -22.69 6.99
C VAL A 261 0.26 -21.65 5.88
N VAL A 262 -0.40 -20.50 5.98
CA VAL A 262 -0.21 -19.37 5.03
C VAL A 262 1.25 -18.91 5.01
N LYS A 263 1.91 -18.90 6.17
CA LYS A 263 3.29 -18.43 6.32
C LYS A 263 4.33 -19.43 5.80
N HIS A 264 4.17 -20.72 6.07
CA HIS A 264 5.20 -21.74 5.89
C HIS A 264 4.80 -22.89 4.94
N GLY A 265 3.52 -22.98 4.57
CA GLY A 265 3.01 -24.03 3.70
C GLY A 265 3.40 -23.85 2.25
N HIS A 266 3.09 -24.85 1.46
CA HIS A 266 3.18 -24.83 0.01
C HIS A 266 1.79 -24.83 -0.58
N SER A 267 1.53 -23.92 -1.51
CA SER A 267 0.24 -23.87 -2.18
C SER A 267 0.27 -24.61 -3.53
N LYS A 268 -0.87 -25.19 -3.87
CA LYS A 268 -1.12 -25.75 -5.20
C LYS A 268 -2.47 -25.25 -5.69
N VAL A 269 -2.48 -24.69 -6.89
CA VAL A 269 -3.68 -24.15 -7.54
C VAL A 269 -4.25 -25.21 -8.49
N PHE A 270 -5.54 -25.39 -8.44
CA PHE A 270 -6.31 -26.30 -9.31
C PHE A 270 -7.34 -25.48 -10.08
N GLY A 271 -7.77 -26.03 -11.22
CA GLY A 271 -8.69 -25.36 -12.15
C GLY A 271 -7.94 -24.49 -13.17
N GLU A 272 -8.70 -23.98 -14.11
CA GLU A 272 -8.17 -23.12 -15.17
C GLU A 272 -7.96 -21.71 -14.66
N THR A 273 -6.97 -21.00 -15.25
CA THR A 273 -6.81 -19.56 -15.04
C THR A 273 -7.97 -18.88 -15.75
N GLY A 274 -8.79 -18.16 -14.99
CA GLY A 274 -9.90 -17.40 -15.56
C GLY A 274 -9.40 -16.39 -16.59
N ALA A 275 -9.99 -16.40 -17.78
CA ALA A 275 -9.66 -15.44 -18.83
C ALA A 275 -10.06 -14.01 -18.45
N SER A 276 -11.02 -13.87 -17.57
CA SER A 276 -11.45 -12.57 -17.03
C SER A 276 -12.04 -12.76 -15.62
N TRP A 277 -11.60 -11.91 -14.70
CA TRP A 277 -12.18 -11.83 -13.36
C TRP A 277 -13.57 -11.16 -13.37
N ARG A 278 -13.90 -10.37 -14.41
CA ARG A 278 -15.24 -9.75 -14.61
C ARG A 278 -16.29 -10.73 -15.14
N HIS A 279 -15.84 -11.75 -15.86
CA HIS A 279 -16.71 -12.75 -16.45
C HIS A 279 -16.16 -14.15 -16.14
N PRO A 280 -16.12 -14.54 -14.85
CA PRO A 280 -15.52 -15.80 -14.45
C PRO A 280 -16.37 -16.98 -14.92
N THR A 281 -15.69 -18.02 -15.39
CA THR A 281 -16.29 -19.32 -15.74
C THR A 281 -15.51 -20.44 -15.08
N GLY A 282 -16.18 -21.57 -14.82
CA GLY A 282 -15.53 -22.72 -14.21
C GLY A 282 -15.35 -22.60 -12.70
N TRP A 283 -14.25 -23.16 -12.19
CA TRP A 283 -13.94 -23.20 -10.76
C TRP A 283 -12.43 -23.11 -10.52
N GLN A 284 -12.07 -22.66 -9.34
CA GLN A 284 -10.68 -22.67 -8.86
C GLN A 284 -10.65 -23.18 -7.43
N ALA A 285 -9.57 -23.86 -7.08
CA ALA A 285 -9.26 -24.26 -5.72
C ALA A 285 -7.76 -24.06 -5.42
N VAL A 286 -7.45 -23.73 -4.19
CA VAL A 286 -6.10 -23.62 -3.67
C VAL A 286 -5.97 -24.55 -2.46
N ARG A 287 -4.90 -25.38 -2.46
CA ARG A 287 -4.56 -26.24 -1.34
C ARG A 287 -3.26 -25.74 -0.75
#